data_9fdac487e2b2e6952d26b2ab1264c152
#
_entry.id   9fdac487e2b2e6952d26b2ab1264c152
#
_cell.length_a   1.000
_cell.length_b   1.000
_cell.length_c   1.000
_cell.angle_alpha   90.00
_cell.angle_beta   90.00
_cell.angle_gamma   90.00
#
_symmetry.space_group_name_H-M   'P 1'
#
loop_
_entity.id
_entity.type
_entity.pdbx_description
1 polymer ?
#
loop_
_entity_poly.entity_id
_entity_poly.type
_entity_poly.pdbx_seq_one_letter_code
_entity_poly.pdbx_strand_id
1 'polypeptide(L)'
;MNTYGIFISFISLILSLLSCSTTDDVTGKTRDLRENNDFKPTILSVSHRGYRQSGVPENSAMAYHYAARNGFQYGETDIQWTKDDIPVCCHLQYFFDFRTGDSIFTERYTLARLKQFNYYGSSISTLEEVMDTCKANGLGLYLDRFDYFEGIRKERIYNLIDRFGKENVAYLFDTFNEKGIKQVLEYDPNATIALVYFSKLHPKLFNFARSVSTDTNKIILDIDITQNPLDSVIHYMPQLKDNEKFGIFTVNSKNDFRNYMPYVESITSDKVSEIMLLTK
;
A
#
# COMPACT_ATOMS: atom_id res chain seq x y z
N MET A 1 -31.76 -76.79 11.23
CA MET A 1 -30.87 -77.43 12.25
C MET A 1 -29.89 -76.39 12.77
N ASN A 2 -30.05 -76.07 14.03
CA ASN A 2 -29.14 -75.50 15.02
C ASN A 2 -28.51 -74.18 14.72
N THR A 3 -28.96 -73.01 15.29
CA THR A 3 -28.97 -72.59 16.72
C THR A 3 -27.60 -72.47 17.33
N TYR A 4 -27.37 -71.28 17.84
CA TYR A 4 -26.74 -70.71 19.05
C TYR A 4 -26.05 -69.45 18.64
N GLY A 5 -26.27 -68.25 19.08
CA GLY A 5 -26.90 -67.81 20.33
C GLY A 5 -25.81 -67.33 21.33
N ILE A 6 -25.99 -66.10 21.81
CA ILE A 6 -25.50 -65.63 23.12
C ILE A 6 -24.03 -65.03 23.05
N PHE A 7 -23.64 -63.92 23.66
CA PHE A 7 -24.15 -63.07 24.74
C PHE A 7 -23.46 -61.67 24.74
N ILE A 8 -24.18 -60.72 25.25
CA ILE A 8 -23.86 -59.38 25.60
C ILE A 8 -22.71 -59.35 26.66
N SER A 9 -21.78 -58.43 26.52
CA SER A 9 -21.19 -57.84 27.72
C SER A 9 -20.88 -56.38 27.45
N PHE A 10 -21.60 -55.52 28.17
CA PHE A 10 -21.31 -54.08 28.34
C PHE A 10 -20.02 -53.93 29.15
N ILE A 11 -19.02 -53.34 28.58
CA ILE A 11 -17.96 -52.69 29.36
C ILE A 11 -17.91 -51.23 28.86
N SER A 12 -18.47 -50.36 29.69
CA SER A 12 -18.25 -48.93 29.62
C SER A 12 -16.78 -48.64 29.88
N LEU A 13 -16.02 -48.38 28.84
CA LEU A 13 -14.71 -47.79 28.97
C LEU A 13 -14.81 -46.35 28.48
N ILE A 14 -14.90 -45.44 29.41
CA ILE A 14 -14.72 -44.01 29.18
C ILE A 14 -13.27 -43.82 28.76
N LEU A 15 -13.00 -43.85 27.46
CA LEU A 15 -11.81 -43.27 26.89
C LEU A 15 -12.08 -41.80 26.61
N SER A 16 -11.56 -40.96 27.50
CA SER A 16 -11.34 -39.57 27.22
C SER A 16 -10.37 -39.46 26.04
N LEU A 17 -10.92 -39.43 24.85
CA LEU A 17 -10.19 -39.04 23.66
C LEU A 17 -9.96 -37.54 23.77
N LEU A 18 -8.77 -37.14 24.24
CA LEU A 18 -8.15 -35.89 23.88
C LEU A 18 -8.02 -35.89 22.36
N SER A 19 -9.08 -35.41 21.70
CA SER A 19 -9.02 -35.00 20.32
C SER A 19 -8.21 -33.73 20.26
N CYS A 20 -6.92 -33.88 20.08
CA CYS A 20 -6.09 -32.81 19.57
C CYS A 20 -6.49 -32.63 18.11
N SER A 21 -7.58 -31.89 17.87
CA SER A 21 -7.89 -31.39 16.55
C SER A 21 -7.00 -30.21 16.30
N THR A 22 -5.80 -30.47 15.79
CA THR A 22 -5.09 -29.47 14.98
C THR A 22 -5.84 -29.34 13.67
N THR A 23 -6.96 -28.64 13.68
CA THR A 23 -7.45 -27.99 12.50
C THR A 23 -6.56 -26.76 12.36
N ASP A 24 -5.51 -26.88 11.58
CA ASP A 24 -4.87 -25.73 10.98
C ASP A 24 -5.96 -25.00 10.22
N ASP A 25 -6.51 -23.96 10.86
CA ASP A 25 -7.40 -23.01 10.23
C ASP A 25 -6.56 -22.24 9.21
N VAL A 26 -6.59 -22.72 7.96
CA VAL A 26 -5.90 -22.13 6.79
C VAL A 26 -6.49 -20.76 6.44
N THR A 27 -7.52 -20.30 7.15
CA THR A 27 -7.94 -18.90 7.18
C THR A 27 -7.00 -18.15 8.14
N GLY A 28 -5.81 -17.80 7.65
CA GLY A 28 -4.83 -17.00 8.41
C GLY A 28 -5.46 -15.71 8.93
N LYS A 29 -6.18 -15.79 10.02
CA LYS A 29 -6.51 -14.63 10.86
C LYS A 29 -5.21 -14.17 11.50
N THR A 30 -4.46 -13.36 10.79
CA THR A 30 -3.55 -12.45 11.48
C THR A 30 -4.42 -11.69 12.47
N ARG A 31 -4.18 -11.94 13.75
CA ARG A 31 -4.84 -11.26 14.85
C ARG A 31 -4.65 -9.76 14.60
N ASP A 32 -5.74 -9.03 14.37
CA ASP A 32 -5.64 -7.59 14.17
C ASP A 32 -5.24 -6.95 15.51
N LEU A 33 -3.94 -6.67 15.64
CA LEU A 33 -3.39 -6.06 16.84
C LEU A 33 -3.87 -4.62 17.04
N ARG A 34 -4.54 -4.04 16.03
CA ARG A 34 -5.19 -2.72 16.15
C ARG A 34 -6.46 -2.75 16.99
N GLU A 35 -7.06 -3.94 17.19
CA GLU A 35 -8.18 -4.09 18.13
C GLU A 35 -7.76 -3.95 19.60
N ASN A 36 -6.46 -4.10 19.91
CA ASN A 36 -5.93 -3.71 21.21
C ASN A 36 -5.74 -2.19 21.22
N ASN A 37 -6.61 -1.46 21.89
CA ASN A 37 -6.64 0.00 22.02
C ASN A 37 -5.33 0.66 22.48
N ASP A 38 -4.30 -0.12 22.83
CA ASP A 38 -3.01 0.37 23.36
C ASP A 38 -1.88 0.35 22.30
N PHE A 39 -2.07 -0.31 21.12
CA PHE A 39 -1.04 -0.31 20.09
C PHE A 39 -1.20 0.90 19.17
N LYS A 40 -0.27 1.84 19.30
CA LYS A 40 -0.17 2.99 18.40
C LYS A 40 1.09 2.80 17.55
N PRO A 41 0.94 2.60 16.23
CA PRO A 41 2.12 2.52 15.35
C PRO A 41 3.00 3.75 15.52
N THR A 42 4.30 3.55 15.61
CA THR A 42 5.28 4.64 15.71
C THR A 42 5.73 5.14 14.36
N ILE A 43 5.46 4.37 13.31
CA ILE A 43 5.83 4.68 11.93
C ILE A 43 4.72 4.31 10.97
N LEU A 44 4.61 5.04 9.85
CA LEU A 44 3.68 4.71 8.79
C LEU A 44 4.24 3.57 7.94
N SER A 45 3.67 2.38 8.07
CA SER A 45 3.97 1.27 7.17
C SER A 45 3.08 1.33 5.94
N VAL A 46 3.71 1.46 4.76
CA VAL A 46 3.06 1.64 3.47
C VAL A 46 3.25 0.36 2.65
N SER A 47 2.17 -0.25 2.18
CA SER A 47 2.26 -1.42 1.30
C SER A 47 2.47 -1.00 -0.13
N HIS A 48 3.62 -1.35 -0.71
CA HIS A 48 3.98 -1.05 -2.10
C HIS A 48 3.05 -1.78 -3.06
N ARG A 49 2.18 -1.04 -3.75
CA ARG A 49 1.13 -1.55 -4.67
C ARG A 49 0.14 -2.52 -4.01
N GLY A 50 -0.14 -2.32 -2.71
CA GLY A 50 -0.86 -3.26 -1.89
C GLY A 50 0.00 -4.47 -1.44
N TYR A 51 -0.56 -5.35 -0.60
CA TYR A 51 0.17 -6.52 -0.12
C TYR A 51 0.09 -7.65 -1.13
N ARG A 52 1.21 -7.94 -1.79
CA ARG A 52 1.31 -8.95 -2.82
C ARG A 52 1.41 -10.35 -2.23
N GLN A 53 0.41 -11.17 -2.49
CA GLN A 53 0.41 -12.60 -2.20
C GLN A 53 0.34 -13.42 -3.50
N SER A 54 0.63 -14.72 -3.42
CA SER A 54 0.46 -15.62 -4.57
C SER A 54 -0.97 -15.55 -5.09
N GLY A 55 -1.14 -15.25 -6.38
CA GLY A 55 -2.45 -15.13 -7.02
C GLY A 55 -3.20 -13.81 -6.78
N VAL A 56 -2.60 -12.85 -6.07
CA VAL A 56 -3.16 -11.51 -5.88
C VAL A 56 -2.37 -10.50 -6.71
N PRO A 57 -2.99 -9.88 -7.72
CA PRO A 57 -2.34 -8.85 -8.52
C PRO A 57 -1.98 -7.63 -7.68
N GLU A 58 -0.81 -7.04 -7.92
CA GLU A 58 -0.47 -5.71 -7.41
C GLU A 58 -1.48 -4.66 -7.93
N ASN A 59 -1.60 -3.53 -7.24
CA ASN A 59 -2.53 -2.45 -7.61
C ASN A 59 -4.01 -2.89 -7.74
N SER A 60 -4.40 -4.00 -7.09
CA SER A 60 -5.78 -4.48 -7.09
C SER A 60 -6.47 -4.20 -5.75
N ALA A 61 -7.79 -3.99 -5.77
CA ALA A 61 -8.58 -3.83 -4.55
C ALA A 61 -8.30 -4.94 -3.52
N MET A 62 -8.13 -6.18 -4.01
CA MET A 62 -7.80 -7.32 -3.14
C MET A 62 -6.42 -7.18 -2.47
N ALA A 63 -5.41 -6.64 -3.16
CA ALA A 63 -4.09 -6.41 -2.58
C ALA A 63 -4.14 -5.43 -1.40
N TYR A 64 -4.99 -4.40 -1.46
CA TYR A 64 -5.17 -3.45 -0.36
C TYR A 64 -6.00 -4.04 0.79
N HIS A 65 -6.99 -4.87 0.49
CA HIS A 65 -7.67 -5.64 1.54
C HIS A 65 -6.67 -6.49 2.35
N TYR A 66 -5.77 -7.20 1.66
CA TYR A 66 -4.72 -7.96 2.35
C TYR A 66 -3.69 -7.07 3.06
N ALA A 67 -3.36 -5.91 2.50
CA ALA A 67 -2.47 -4.95 3.18
C ALA A 67 -3.03 -4.55 4.54
N ALA A 68 -4.31 -4.19 4.61
CA ALA A 68 -4.98 -3.87 5.87
C ALA A 68 -4.91 -5.03 6.87
N ARG A 69 -5.21 -6.24 6.43
CA ARG A 69 -5.18 -7.44 7.28
C ARG A 69 -3.77 -7.79 7.77
N ASN A 70 -2.75 -7.40 7.04
CA ASN A 70 -1.35 -7.60 7.42
C ASN A 70 -0.76 -6.41 8.18
N GLY A 71 -1.58 -5.47 8.63
CA GLY A 71 -1.19 -4.42 9.55
C GLY A 71 -0.51 -3.22 8.92
N PHE A 72 -0.60 -3.04 7.60
CA PHE A 72 -0.23 -1.79 6.98
C PHE A 72 -1.23 -0.69 7.34
N GLN A 73 -0.75 0.55 7.48
CA GLN A 73 -1.59 1.72 7.70
C GLN A 73 -1.94 2.43 6.40
N TYR A 74 -1.07 2.34 5.41
CA TYR A 74 -1.25 2.93 4.09
C TYR A 74 -1.02 1.89 3.00
N GLY A 75 -1.71 2.08 1.86
CA GLY A 75 -1.35 1.47 0.59
C GLY A 75 -0.70 2.50 -0.31
N GLU A 76 0.30 2.12 -1.09
CA GLU A 76 0.76 2.92 -2.22
C GLU A 76 0.12 2.38 -3.50
N THR A 77 -0.27 3.25 -4.43
CA THR A 77 -0.91 2.89 -5.70
C THR A 77 -0.45 3.77 -6.84
N ASP A 78 -0.14 3.13 -7.96
CA ASP A 78 0.26 3.80 -9.21
C ASP A 78 -0.97 4.18 -10.04
N ILE A 79 -1.13 5.46 -10.38
CA ILE A 79 -2.25 5.96 -11.17
C ILE A 79 -1.91 5.97 -12.66
N GLN A 80 -2.76 5.35 -13.46
CA GLN A 80 -2.78 5.45 -14.92
C GLN A 80 -4.18 5.87 -15.41
N TRP A 81 -4.28 6.24 -16.66
CA TRP A 81 -5.54 6.72 -17.24
C TRP A 81 -6.01 5.83 -18.37
N THR A 82 -7.31 5.66 -18.48
CA THR A 82 -7.94 5.01 -19.62
C THR A 82 -8.18 6.01 -20.75
N LYS A 83 -8.54 5.50 -21.94
CA LYS A 83 -8.93 6.34 -23.09
C LYS A 83 -10.12 7.26 -22.82
N ASP A 84 -11.01 6.87 -21.93
CA ASP A 84 -12.19 7.61 -21.47
C ASP A 84 -11.95 8.36 -20.15
N ASP A 85 -10.66 8.63 -19.85
CA ASP A 85 -10.20 9.43 -18.71
C ASP A 85 -10.67 8.91 -17.33
N ILE A 86 -10.78 7.60 -17.16
CA ILE A 86 -11.01 6.97 -15.87
C ILE A 86 -9.66 6.61 -15.25
N PRO A 87 -9.37 6.99 -13.98
CA PRO A 87 -8.15 6.58 -13.32
C PRO A 87 -8.20 5.09 -12.94
N VAL A 88 -7.17 4.35 -13.32
CA VAL A 88 -6.97 2.92 -13.01
C VAL A 88 -5.64 2.72 -12.30
N CYS A 89 -5.52 1.63 -11.55
CA CYS A 89 -4.33 1.31 -10.78
C CYS A 89 -3.46 0.32 -11.54
N CYS A 90 -2.28 0.77 -12.00
CA CYS A 90 -1.34 -0.04 -12.76
C CYS A 90 0.05 0.60 -12.73
N HIS A 91 1.10 -0.18 -12.43
CA HIS A 91 2.45 0.37 -12.30
C HIS A 91 3.00 0.96 -13.60
N LEU A 92 2.83 0.28 -14.72
CA LEU A 92 3.25 0.79 -16.03
C LEU A 92 2.04 1.33 -16.80
N GLN A 93 2.30 2.11 -17.84
CA GLN A 93 1.27 2.54 -18.80
C GLN A 93 0.61 1.38 -19.53
N TYR A 94 1.11 0.16 -19.34
CA TYR A 94 0.58 -1.06 -19.92
C TYR A 94 0.72 -2.23 -18.94
N PHE A 95 -0.04 -3.29 -19.19
CA PHE A 95 0.12 -4.60 -18.59
C PHE A 95 0.03 -5.69 -19.66
N PHE A 96 0.43 -6.91 -19.29
CA PHE A 96 0.25 -8.05 -20.18
C PHE A 96 -1.09 -8.73 -19.91
N ASP A 97 -1.90 -8.96 -20.95
CA ASP A 97 -3.06 -9.85 -20.82
C ASP A 97 -2.54 -11.28 -20.52
N PHE A 98 -2.85 -11.77 -19.34
CA PHE A 98 -2.31 -13.05 -18.88
C PHE A 98 -2.79 -14.27 -19.67
N ARG A 99 -3.83 -14.10 -20.55
CA ARG A 99 -4.33 -15.16 -21.44
C ARG A 99 -3.63 -15.18 -22.79
N THR A 100 -3.25 -14.01 -23.31
CA THR A 100 -2.70 -13.89 -24.69
C THR A 100 -1.23 -13.47 -24.70
N GLY A 101 -0.75 -12.85 -23.63
CA GLY A 101 0.59 -12.26 -23.55
C GLY A 101 0.70 -10.89 -24.26
N ASP A 102 -0.40 -10.34 -24.77
CA ASP A 102 -0.40 -9.05 -25.43
C ASP A 102 -0.17 -7.89 -24.46
N SER A 103 0.56 -6.86 -24.89
CA SER A 103 0.74 -5.62 -24.17
C SER A 103 -0.49 -4.73 -24.30
N ILE A 104 -1.18 -4.47 -23.20
CA ILE A 104 -2.42 -3.70 -23.14
C ILE A 104 -2.11 -2.33 -22.54
N PHE A 105 -2.03 -1.30 -23.37
CA PHE A 105 -1.81 0.08 -22.95
C PHE A 105 -3.10 0.70 -22.42
N THR A 106 -3.08 1.21 -21.18
CA THR A 106 -4.28 1.70 -20.51
C THR A 106 -4.97 2.82 -21.29
N GLU A 107 -4.22 3.79 -21.79
CA GLU A 107 -4.76 4.94 -22.53
C GLU A 107 -5.31 4.61 -23.94
N ARG A 108 -5.10 3.40 -24.44
CA ARG A 108 -5.63 2.99 -25.76
C ARG A 108 -7.04 2.42 -25.70
N TYR A 109 -7.50 2.06 -24.50
CA TYR A 109 -8.79 1.38 -24.32
C TYR A 109 -9.66 2.10 -23.28
N THR A 110 -10.98 2.06 -23.52
CA THR A 110 -11.95 2.49 -22.51
C THR A 110 -11.92 1.54 -21.30
N LEU A 111 -12.39 2.01 -20.15
CA LEU A 111 -12.49 1.17 -18.97
C LEU A 111 -13.28 -0.12 -19.24
N ALA A 112 -14.42 -0.01 -19.93
CA ALA A 112 -15.27 -1.17 -20.28
C ALA A 112 -14.49 -2.24 -21.06
N ARG A 113 -13.56 -1.83 -21.93
CA ARG A 113 -12.71 -2.76 -22.67
C ARG A 113 -11.56 -3.28 -21.81
N LEU A 114 -10.92 -2.43 -20.98
CA LEU A 114 -9.83 -2.85 -20.08
C LEU A 114 -10.28 -3.92 -19.08
N LYS A 115 -11.51 -3.83 -18.59
CA LYS A 115 -12.09 -4.83 -17.66
C LYS A 115 -12.27 -6.22 -18.30
N GLN A 116 -12.19 -6.35 -19.62
CA GLN A 116 -12.27 -7.64 -20.33
C GLN A 116 -10.92 -8.35 -20.46
N PHE A 117 -9.80 -7.64 -20.29
CA PHE A 117 -8.47 -8.24 -20.31
C PHE A 117 -8.14 -8.88 -18.97
N ASN A 118 -7.21 -9.83 -18.98
CA ASN A 118 -6.77 -10.52 -17.79
C ASN A 118 -5.52 -9.83 -17.19
N TYR A 119 -5.73 -9.03 -16.17
CA TYR A 119 -4.68 -8.41 -15.37
C TYR A 119 -4.23 -9.39 -14.27
N TYR A 120 -3.18 -10.18 -14.55
CA TYR A 120 -2.60 -11.16 -13.61
C TYR A 120 -3.63 -12.07 -12.91
N GLY A 121 -4.61 -12.58 -13.65
CA GLY A 121 -5.65 -13.46 -13.12
C GLY A 121 -6.94 -12.77 -12.67
N SER A 122 -7.02 -11.44 -12.76
CA SER A 122 -8.16 -10.61 -12.38
C SER A 122 -8.50 -9.60 -13.48
N SER A 123 -9.37 -8.66 -13.24
CA SER A 123 -9.52 -7.44 -14.01
C SER A 123 -8.75 -6.29 -13.36
N ILE A 124 -8.27 -5.32 -14.17
CA ILE A 124 -7.65 -4.11 -13.63
C ILE A 124 -8.61 -3.37 -12.71
N SER A 125 -8.10 -2.84 -11.58
CA SER A 125 -8.89 -2.04 -10.65
C SER A 125 -8.89 -0.57 -11.05
N THR A 126 -10.04 0.10 -10.88
CA THR A 126 -10.08 1.57 -10.90
C THR A 126 -9.55 2.13 -9.58
N LEU A 127 -9.12 3.39 -9.60
CA LEU A 127 -8.75 4.09 -8.38
C LEU A 127 -9.93 4.18 -7.39
N GLU A 128 -11.16 4.33 -7.90
CA GLU A 128 -12.37 4.32 -7.09
C GLU A 128 -12.53 2.99 -6.33
N GLU A 129 -12.41 1.84 -7.02
CA GLU A 129 -12.50 0.51 -6.38
C GLU A 129 -11.42 0.32 -5.31
N VAL A 130 -10.21 0.84 -5.55
CA VAL A 130 -9.11 0.79 -4.59
C VAL A 130 -9.42 1.69 -3.39
N MET A 131 -9.83 2.94 -3.61
CA MET A 131 -10.20 3.89 -2.54
C MET A 131 -11.34 3.37 -1.68
N ASP A 132 -12.40 2.81 -2.28
CA ASP A 132 -13.51 2.22 -1.54
C ASP A 132 -13.03 1.05 -0.65
N THR A 133 -12.14 0.20 -1.18
CA THR A 133 -11.55 -0.89 -0.40
C THR A 133 -10.69 -0.37 0.74
N CYS A 134 -9.83 0.62 0.49
CA CYS A 134 -8.98 1.22 1.52
C CYS A 134 -9.82 1.87 2.61
N LYS A 135 -10.83 2.65 2.24
CA LYS A 135 -11.75 3.29 3.19
C LYS A 135 -12.49 2.28 4.06
N ALA A 136 -13.00 1.21 3.46
CA ALA A 136 -13.69 0.13 4.19
C ALA A 136 -12.78 -0.62 5.17
N ASN A 137 -11.46 -0.61 4.95
CA ASN A 137 -10.47 -1.30 5.77
C ASN A 137 -9.60 -0.34 6.62
N GLY A 138 -9.90 0.95 6.63
CA GLY A 138 -9.17 1.95 7.42
C GLY A 138 -7.73 2.19 6.96
N LEU A 139 -7.44 2.01 5.67
CA LEU A 139 -6.15 2.34 5.06
C LEU A 139 -6.16 3.76 4.52
N GLY A 140 -5.08 4.51 4.74
CA GLY A 140 -4.73 5.67 3.93
C GLY A 140 -4.12 5.25 2.59
N LEU A 141 -3.89 6.21 1.70
CA LEU A 141 -3.29 5.98 0.38
C LEU A 141 -2.16 6.96 0.08
N TYR A 142 -1.08 6.40 -0.43
CA TYR A 142 -0.01 7.09 -1.14
C TYR A 142 -0.33 6.97 -2.64
N LEU A 143 -0.66 8.10 -3.28
CA LEU A 143 -1.02 8.17 -4.69
C LEU A 143 0.23 8.46 -5.52
N ASP A 144 0.85 7.40 -6.10
CA ASP A 144 2.01 7.54 -6.97
C ASP A 144 1.63 7.92 -8.40
N ARG A 145 2.58 8.49 -9.13
CA ARG A 145 2.40 9.09 -10.46
C ARG A 145 1.39 10.23 -10.44
N PHE A 146 1.27 10.90 -9.31
CA PHE A 146 0.48 12.11 -9.23
C PHE A 146 1.17 13.22 -10.04
N ASP A 147 0.38 13.97 -10.80
CA ASP A 147 0.91 14.97 -11.73
C ASP A 147 -0.02 16.18 -11.78
N TYR A 148 0.30 17.13 -12.63
CA TYR A 148 -0.60 18.20 -12.99
C TYR A 148 -1.71 17.69 -13.91
N PHE A 149 -2.96 17.84 -13.48
CA PHE A 149 -4.13 17.41 -14.23
C PHE A 149 -4.96 18.59 -14.71
N GLU A 150 -5.56 18.48 -15.89
CA GLU A 150 -6.46 19.46 -16.49
C GLU A 150 -7.80 18.83 -16.85
N GLY A 151 -8.82 19.69 -17.05
CA GLY A 151 -10.14 19.29 -17.53
C GLY A 151 -10.77 18.17 -16.69
N ILE A 152 -11.33 17.19 -17.37
CA ILE A 152 -12.07 16.09 -16.76
C ILE A 152 -11.21 15.21 -15.83
N ARG A 153 -9.90 15.04 -16.11
CA ARG A 153 -8.99 14.28 -15.25
C ARG A 153 -8.81 14.97 -13.90
N LYS A 154 -8.64 16.29 -13.90
CA LYS A 154 -8.58 17.08 -12.67
C LYS A 154 -9.85 16.94 -11.84
N GLU A 155 -11.00 17.13 -12.47
CA GLU A 155 -12.31 17.00 -11.79
C GLU A 155 -12.47 15.61 -11.18
N ARG A 156 -12.21 14.54 -11.94
CA ARG A 156 -12.37 13.17 -11.48
C ARG A 156 -11.48 12.81 -10.32
N ILE A 157 -10.18 13.15 -10.41
CA ILE A 157 -9.22 12.76 -9.37
C ILE A 157 -9.55 13.45 -8.02
N TYR A 158 -9.83 14.75 -8.03
CA TYR A 158 -10.15 15.48 -6.81
C TYR A 158 -11.52 15.09 -6.23
N ASN A 159 -12.54 14.79 -7.07
CA ASN A 159 -13.80 14.24 -6.59
C ASN A 159 -13.64 12.87 -5.91
N LEU A 160 -12.75 12.02 -6.41
CA LEU A 160 -12.41 10.75 -5.75
C LEU A 160 -11.74 10.97 -4.40
N ILE A 161 -10.77 11.88 -4.34
CA ILE A 161 -10.04 12.23 -3.12
C ILE A 161 -10.99 12.83 -2.07
N ASP A 162 -11.89 13.74 -2.46
CA ASP A 162 -12.90 14.32 -1.54
C ASP A 162 -13.80 13.24 -0.93
N ARG A 163 -14.24 12.26 -1.71
CA ARG A 163 -15.06 11.15 -1.21
C ARG A 163 -14.28 10.19 -0.32
N PHE A 164 -13.01 10.00 -0.60
CA PHE A 164 -12.13 9.15 0.21
C PHE A 164 -11.79 9.81 1.55
N GLY A 165 -11.53 11.12 1.54
CA GLY A 165 -11.04 11.94 2.64
C GLY A 165 -9.59 12.34 2.39
N LYS A 166 -9.38 13.60 2.01
CA LYS A 166 -8.06 14.11 1.62
C LYS A 166 -7.00 14.02 2.73
N GLU A 167 -7.43 14.02 3.98
CA GLU A 167 -6.56 13.83 5.15
C GLU A 167 -5.93 12.42 5.22
N ASN A 168 -6.47 11.47 4.45
CA ASN A 168 -5.98 10.10 4.36
C ASN A 168 -5.10 9.87 3.13
N VAL A 169 -4.73 10.94 2.42
CA VAL A 169 -3.97 10.87 1.16
C VAL A 169 -2.60 11.52 1.32
N ALA A 170 -1.56 10.82 0.83
CA ALA A 170 -0.27 11.41 0.52
C ALA A 170 -0.07 11.39 -1.01
N TYR A 171 0.42 12.48 -1.55
CA TYR A 171 0.62 12.67 -2.98
C TYR A 171 2.08 12.44 -3.33
N LEU A 172 2.38 11.39 -4.10
CA LEU A 172 3.73 11.09 -4.55
C LEU A 172 4.00 11.75 -5.90
N PHE A 173 5.07 12.52 -5.92
CA PHE A 173 5.54 13.17 -7.12
C PHE A 173 6.95 12.70 -7.44
N ASP A 174 7.22 12.47 -8.71
CA ASP A 174 8.58 12.49 -9.20
C ASP A 174 9.24 13.82 -8.77
N THR A 175 10.46 13.73 -8.27
CA THR A 175 11.18 14.89 -7.78
C THR A 175 11.22 16.00 -8.84
N PHE A 176 11.01 17.25 -8.40
CA PHE A 176 10.99 18.47 -9.22
C PHE A 176 9.70 18.74 -10.04
N ASN A 177 8.60 18.03 -9.77
CA ASN A 177 7.29 18.34 -10.36
C ASN A 177 6.60 19.51 -9.63
N GLU A 178 7.16 20.71 -9.78
CA GLU A 178 6.66 21.92 -9.08
C GLU A 178 5.20 22.26 -9.47
N LYS A 179 4.83 22.06 -10.75
CA LYS A 179 3.49 22.42 -11.26
C LYS A 179 2.40 21.53 -10.64
N GLY A 180 2.62 20.23 -10.56
CA GLY A 180 1.69 19.30 -9.94
C GLY A 180 1.56 19.55 -8.45
N ILE A 181 2.68 19.77 -7.76
CA ILE A 181 2.69 20.07 -6.31
C ILE A 181 1.90 21.36 -6.01
N LYS A 182 2.13 22.45 -6.76
CA LYS A 182 1.38 23.70 -6.57
C LYS A 182 -0.13 23.49 -6.77
N GLN A 183 -0.53 22.69 -7.74
CA GLN A 183 -1.96 22.39 -7.95
C GLN A 183 -2.57 21.65 -6.77
N VAL A 184 -1.83 20.70 -6.16
CA VAL A 184 -2.30 20.00 -4.95
C VAL A 184 -2.38 20.97 -3.77
N LEU A 185 -1.39 21.84 -3.56
CA LEU A 185 -1.39 22.78 -2.45
C LEU A 185 -2.46 23.88 -2.59
N GLU A 186 -2.86 24.24 -3.81
CA GLU A 186 -4.03 25.10 -4.06
C GLU A 186 -5.34 24.40 -3.68
N TYR A 187 -5.43 23.08 -3.88
CA TYR A 187 -6.60 22.27 -3.51
C TYR A 187 -6.62 21.90 -2.02
N ASP A 188 -5.48 21.54 -1.47
CA ASP A 188 -5.30 21.16 -0.06
C ASP A 188 -3.99 21.75 0.50
N PRO A 189 -4.04 22.91 1.17
CA PRO A 189 -2.87 23.54 1.77
C PRO A 189 -2.17 22.69 2.84
N ASN A 190 -2.86 21.70 3.42
CA ASN A 190 -2.33 20.82 4.46
C ASN A 190 -1.83 19.47 3.91
N ALA A 191 -1.78 19.32 2.58
CA ALA A 191 -1.45 18.06 1.92
C ALA A 191 -0.10 17.49 2.40
N THR A 192 -0.03 16.17 2.50
CA THR A 192 1.24 15.45 2.61
C THR A 192 1.79 15.22 1.20
N ILE A 193 2.92 15.83 0.89
CA ILE A 193 3.63 15.70 -0.38
C ILE A 193 4.83 14.79 -0.18
N ALA A 194 4.90 13.68 -0.90
CA ALA A 194 6.06 12.80 -0.92
C ALA A 194 6.86 13.02 -2.21
N LEU A 195 8.14 13.34 -2.07
CA LEU A 195 9.08 13.57 -3.16
C LEU A 195 9.88 12.28 -3.38
N VAL A 196 9.51 11.51 -4.39
CA VAL A 196 10.17 10.24 -4.72
C VAL A 196 11.55 10.52 -5.32
N TYR A 197 12.60 9.95 -4.71
CA TYR A 197 13.98 10.24 -5.10
C TYR A 197 14.82 8.98 -5.22
N PHE A 198 15.21 8.64 -6.46
CA PHE A 198 15.95 7.42 -6.81
C PHE A 198 17.48 7.56 -6.79
N SER A 199 17.99 8.72 -6.41
CA SER A 199 19.43 9.01 -6.41
C SER A 199 19.97 9.17 -5.00
N LYS A 200 21.30 9.30 -4.86
CA LYS A 200 21.94 9.64 -3.59
C LYS A 200 21.49 11.02 -3.10
N LEU A 201 21.23 11.13 -1.81
CA LEU A 201 20.88 12.39 -1.15
C LEU A 201 21.86 13.49 -1.53
N HIS A 202 21.30 14.64 -1.90
CA HIS A 202 22.05 15.80 -2.38
C HIS A 202 21.35 17.10 -1.99
N PRO A 203 22.04 18.19 -1.69
CA PRO A 203 21.45 19.47 -1.28
C PRO A 203 20.34 20.01 -2.20
N LYS A 204 20.35 19.67 -3.50
CA LYS A 204 19.27 20.07 -4.43
C LYS A 204 17.89 19.54 -4.01
N LEU A 205 17.81 18.33 -3.46
CA LEU A 205 16.54 17.76 -3.00
C LEU A 205 15.95 18.60 -1.86
N PHE A 206 16.76 18.93 -0.86
CA PHE A 206 16.34 19.77 0.28
C PHE A 206 15.96 21.19 -0.17
N ASN A 207 16.71 21.78 -1.11
CA ASN A 207 16.37 23.09 -1.65
C ASN A 207 15.03 23.07 -2.40
N PHE A 208 14.77 22.01 -3.18
CA PHE A 208 13.50 21.84 -3.85
C PHE A 208 12.35 21.60 -2.85
N ALA A 209 12.53 20.72 -1.87
CA ALA A 209 11.55 20.52 -0.81
C ALA A 209 11.14 21.85 -0.16
N ARG A 210 12.11 22.71 0.16
CA ARG A 210 11.87 24.04 0.74
C ARG A 210 11.16 24.99 -0.20
N SER A 211 11.38 24.89 -1.51
CA SER A 211 10.72 25.76 -2.49
C SER A 211 9.22 25.46 -2.67
N VAL A 212 8.81 24.25 -2.29
CA VAL A 212 7.39 23.80 -2.34
C VAL A 212 6.78 23.63 -0.95
N SER A 213 7.53 23.92 0.10
CA SER A 213 7.08 23.86 1.49
C SER A 213 6.25 25.11 1.83
N THR A 214 5.19 24.91 2.60
CA THR A 214 4.36 25.97 3.21
C THR A 214 4.36 25.80 4.73
N ASP A 215 3.67 26.68 5.45
CA ASP A 215 3.60 26.60 6.91
C ASP A 215 2.74 25.41 7.40
N THR A 216 1.93 24.81 6.52
CA THR A 216 0.90 23.84 6.91
C THR A 216 1.06 22.46 6.25
N ASN A 217 1.72 22.37 5.09
CA ASN A 217 1.92 21.09 4.43
C ASN A 217 3.04 20.26 5.07
N LYS A 218 2.97 18.94 4.89
CA LYS A 218 4.06 18.02 5.24
C LYS A 218 4.82 17.61 3.98
N ILE A 219 6.15 17.59 4.07
CA ILE A 219 7.03 17.09 3.01
C ILE A 219 7.69 15.80 3.47
N ILE A 220 7.53 14.74 2.71
CA ILE A 220 8.26 13.48 2.87
C ILE A 220 9.29 13.37 1.75
N LEU A 221 10.56 13.32 2.11
CA LEU A 221 11.64 12.97 1.18
C LEU A 221 11.69 11.44 1.11
N ASP A 222 10.97 10.87 0.13
CA ASP A 222 10.83 9.43 -0.02
C ASP A 222 11.97 8.88 -0.88
N ILE A 223 12.94 8.23 -0.24
CA ILE A 223 14.25 7.92 -0.82
C ILE A 223 14.48 6.42 -0.99
N ASP A 224 15.18 6.07 -2.08
CA ASP A 224 15.61 4.70 -2.36
C ASP A 224 16.75 4.28 -1.42
N ILE A 225 16.51 3.25 -0.59
CA ILE A 225 17.51 2.71 0.35
C ILE A 225 18.71 2.07 -0.35
N THR A 226 18.57 1.63 -1.60
CA THR A 226 19.70 1.06 -2.36
C THR A 226 20.75 2.11 -2.70
N GLN A 227 20.35 3.37 -2.81
CA GLN A 227 21.21 4.52 -3.04
C GLN A 227 21.58 5.26 -1.75
N ASN A 228 20.78 5.10 -0.70
CA ASN A 228 20.88 5.85 0.54
C ASN A 228 20.90 4.90 1.75
N PRO A 229 22.06 4.29 2.08
CA PRO A 229 22.21 3.46 3.25
C PRO A 229 21.94 4.27 4.54
N LEU A 230 21.66 3.55 5.63
CA LEU A 230 21.26 4.14 6.91
C LEU A 230 22.17 5.29 7.38
N ASP A 231 23.49 5.14 7.24
CA ASP A 231 24.45 6.18 7.62
C ASP A 231 24.24 7.48 6.84
N SER A 232 23.84 7.39 5.56
CA SER A 232 23.47 8.57 4.76
C SER A 232 22.21 9.24 5.30
N VAL A 233 21.18 8.46 5.65
CA VAL A 233 19.94 8.99 6.24
C VAL A 233 20.26 9.72 7.54
N ILE A 234 21.01 9.10 8.45
CA ILE A 234 21.41 9.71 9.74
C ILE A 234 22.23 10.97 9.51
N HIS A 235 23.18 10.97 8.55
CA HIS A 235 24.01 12.12 8.22
C HIS A 235 23.18 13.32 7.77
N TYR A 236 22.14 13.11 6.98
CA TYR A 236 21.31 14.20 6.43
C TYR A 236 20.13 14.62 7.32
N MET A 237 19.78 13.85 8.36
CA MET A 237 18.68 14.21 9.27
C MET A 237 18.75 15.63 9.83
N PRO A 238 19.93 16.16 10.26
CA PRO A 238 20.02 17.52 10.80
C PRO A 238 19.70 18.63 9.79
N GLN A 239 19.57 18.30 8.50
CA GLN A 239 19.20 19.24 7.46
C GLN A 239 17.68 19.37 7.27
N LEU A 240 16.89 18.44 7.83
CA LEU A 240 15.42 18.48 7.75
C LEU A 240 14.89 19.66 8.59
N LYS A 241 13.84 20.30 8.07
CA LYS A 241 13.01 21.25 8.81
C LYS A 241 11.89 20.54 9.54
N ASP A 242 11.15 21.25 10.37
CA ASP A 242 10.11 20.68 11.25
C ASP A 242 9.02 19.93 10.47
N ASN A 243 8.63 20.44 9.30
CA ASN A 243 7.62 19.83 8.42
C ASN A 243 8.20 18.87 7.37
N GLU A 244 9.52 18.68 7.34
CA GLU A 244 10.23 17.75 6.46
C GLU A 244 10.56 16.45 7.20
N LYS A 245 10.30 15.31 6.58
CA LYS A 245 10.61 13.98 7.12
C LYS A 245 11.21 13.11 6.03
N PHE A 246 11.96 12.07 6.40
CA PHE A 246 12.31 11.01 5.48
C PHE A 246 11.21 9.95 5.41
N GLY A 247 10.90 9.48 4.19
CA GLY A 247 10.31 8.21 3.87
C GLY A 247 11.34 7.35 3.17
N ILE A 248 11.16 6.04 3.15
CA ILE A 248 12.07 5.13 2.45
C ILE A 248 11.34 4.02 1.71
N PHE A 249 11.91 3.60 0.58
CA PHE A 249 11.43 2.47 -0.24
C PHE A 249 12.60 1.71 -0.90
N THR A 250 12.51 0.45 -1.28
CA THR A 250 11.50 -0.52 -0.84
C THR A 250 12.17 -1.43 0.18
N VAL A 251 11.65 -1.46 1.38
CA VAL A 251 12.23 -2.21 2.51
C VAL A 251 11.54 -3.54 2.65
N ASN A 252 12.23 -4.65 2.36
CA ASN A 252 11.66 -5.98 2.32
C ASN A 252 12.22 -6.95 3.37
N SER A 253 13.11 -6.49 4.24
CA SER A 253 13.61 -7.28 5.37
C SER A 253 13.14 -6.70 6.71
N LYS A 254 12.79 -7.57 7.67
CA LYS A 254 12.44 -7.14 9.03
C LYS A 254 13.61 -6.43 9.72
N ASN A 255 14.86 -6.78 9.38
CA ASN A 255 16.04 -6.18 9.96
C ASN A 255 16.22 -4.73 9.49
N ASP A 256 16.13 -4.49 8.16
CA ASP A 256 16.20 -3.14 7.61
C ASP A 256 15.04 -2.29 8.15
N PHE A 257 13.81 -2.85 8.19
CA PHE A 257 12.66 -2.13 8.74
C PHE A 257 12.95 -1.64 10.18
N ARG A 258 13.47 -2.51 11.07
CA ARG A 258 13.83 -2.13 12.44
C ARG A 258 14.95 -1.09 12.49
N ASN A 259 15.95 -1.22 11.62
CA ASN A 259 17.11 -0.32 11.62
C ASN A 259 16.74 1.09 11.18
N TYR A 260 15.88 1.24 10.19
CA TYR A 260 15.47 2.55 9.69
C TYR A 260 14.32 3.20 10.48
N MET A 261 13.45 2.40 11.11
CA MET A 261 12.26 2.86 11.81
C MET A 261 12.48 4.07 12.74
N PRO A 262 13.59 4.20 13.50
CA PRO A 262 13.81 5.34 14.38
C PRO A 262 14.10 6.66 13.67
N TYR A 263 14.36 6.65 12.38
CA TYR A 263 14.92 7.79 11.63
C TYR A 263 14.00 8.31 10.53
N VAL A 264 12.88 7.64 10.27
CA VAL A 264 12.00 7.94 9.14
C VAL A 264 10.54 8.02 9.58
N GLU A 265 9.73 8.72 8.83
CA GLU A 265 8.28 8.86 9.06
C GLU A 265 7.51 7.68 8.47
N SER A 266 7.92 7.21 7.27
CA SER A 266 7.24 6.14 6.54
C SER A 266 8.22 5.12 5.97
N ILE A 267 7.76 3.87 5.89
CA ILE A 267 8.49 2.77 5.26
C ILE A 267 7.56 2.07 4.27
N THR A 268 7.91 2.17 2.99
CA THR A 268 7.22 1.46 1.91
C THR A 268 7.83 0.08 1.72
N SER A 269 6.99 -0.97 1.74
CA SER A 269 7.41 -2.37 1.70
C SER A 269 6.45 -3.25 0.89
N ASP A 270 7.00 -4.26 0.19
CA ASP A 270 6.20 -5.34 -0.42
C ASP A 270 5.70 -6.36 0.62
N LYS A 271 6.36 -6.46 1.80
CA LYS A 271 6.27 -7.66 2.65
C LYS A 271 6.18 -7.38 4.14
N VAL A 272 6.63 -6.23 4.62
CA VAL A 272 6.84 -5.99 6.06
C VAL A 272 6.08 -4.76 6.52
N SER A 273 5.23 -4.93 7.54
CA SER A 273 4.60 -3.84 8.29
C SER A 273 5.15 -3.77 9.71
N GLU A 274 4.89 -2.69 10.42
CA GLU A 274 5.29 -2.56 11.82
C GLU A 274 4.65 -3.66 12.68
N ILE A 275 3.37 -3.97 12.45
CA ILE A 275 2.67 -5.04 13.19
C ILE A 275 3.34 -6.40 12.99
N MET A 276 3.83 -6.70 11.77
CA MET A 276 4.54 -7.95 11.50
C MET A 276 5.87 -8.09 12.26
N LEU A 277 6.43 -7.01 12.80
CA LEU A 277 7.61 -7.08 13.66
C LEU A 277 7.28 -7.63 15.05
N LEU A 278 6.04 -7.49 15.47
CA LEU A 278 5.55 -7.93 16.80
C LEU A 278 5.12 -9.39 16.81
N THR A 279 4.86 -9.97 15.64
CA THR A 279 4.51 -11.39 15.48
C THR A 279 5.77 -12.23 15.33
N LYS A 280 5.86 -13.34 16.06
CA LYS A 280 6.97 -14.31 15.98
C LYS A 280 6.86 -15.17 14.72
#